data_eee5f23d4a5f83e783361528651fe1e6
#
_entry.id   eee5f23d4a5f83e783361528651fe1e6
#
_cell.length_a   1.000
_cell.length_b   1.000
_cell.length_c   1.000
_cell.angle_alpha   90.00
_cell.angle_beta   90.00
_cell.angle_gamma   90.00
#
_symmetry.space_group_name_H-M   'P 1'
#
loop_
_entity.id
_entity.type
_entity.pdbx_description
1 polymer ?
#
loop_
_entity_poly.entity_id
_entity_poly.type
_entity_poly.pdbx_seq_one_letter_code
_entity_poly.pdbx_strand_id
1 'polypeptide(L)'
;MKKYFKYILIAIICLIVIGCGIVIALVLKPKHSLDNESLDSKKEQYECISTLTNDENLVEKSFLEVFVSNNRVINEESYDYIEVKDDSIYQEMKNSDDYKDANFNDSDKSVKISKSSKDMTKTTDGKDLELNYEEYKEQLSKVGFTCTLKSS
;
A
#
# COMPACT_ATOMS: atom_id res chain seq x y z
N MET A 1 27.68 2.33 9.71
CA MET A 1 26.39 2.67 10.31
C MET A 1 25.66 3.84 9.60
N LYS A 2 26.24 5.00 9.33
CA LYS A 2 25.55 6.12 8.65
C LYS A 2 25.13 5.91 7.18
N LYS A 3 25.64 4.88 6.47
CA LYS A 3 25.31 4.64 5.06
C LYS A 3 23.91 4.01 4.87
N TYR A 4 23.55 3.04 5.70
CA TYR A 4 22.24 2.32 5.58
C TYR A 4 21.06 3.20 5.99
N PHE A 5 21.25 4.04 7.00
CA PHE A 5 20.23 5.00 7.44
C PHE A 5 19.77 5.95 6.32
N LYS A 6 20.70 6.38 5.44
CA LYS A 6 20.33 7.21 4.28
C LYS A 6 19.47 6.47 3.25
N TYR A 7 19.70 5.18 3.04
CA TYR A 7 18.91 4.40 2.07
C TYR A 7 17.52 4.09 2.58
N ILE A 8 17.39 3.77 3.88
CA ILE A 8 16.08 3.57 4.52
C ILE A 8 15.26 4.87 4.50
N LEU A 9 15.89 6.02 4.81
CA LEU A 9 15.23 7.32 4.77
C LEU A 9 14.78 7.70 3.34
N ILE A 10 15.58 7.36 2.32
CA ILE A 10 15.24 7.60 0.91
C ILE A 10 14.07 6.71 0.47
N ALA A 11 14.04 5.44 0.88
CA ALA A 11 12.92 4.53 0.58
C ALA A 11 11.60 5.05 1.17
N ILE A 12 11.60 5.48 2.43
CA ILE A 12 10.42 6.07 3.09
C ILE A 12 9.95 7.34 2.38
N ILE A 13 10.87 8.22 1.96
CA ILE A 13 10.52 9.46 1.24
C ILE A 13 9.95 9.15 -0.15
N CYS A 14 10.51 8.17 -0.88
CA CYS A 14 9.99 7.75 -2.18
C CYS A 14 8.55 7.22 -2.09
N LEU A 15 8.22 6.48 -1.04
CA LEU A 15 6.87 5.94 -0.82
C LEU A 15 5.83 7.03 -0.55
N ILE A 16 6.19 8.06 0.20
CA ILE A 16 5.31 9.22 0.43
C ILE A 16 5.01 9.94 -0.90
N VAL A 17 6.00 10.06 -1.78
CA VAL A 17 5.85 10.72 -3.09
C VAL A 17 5.00 9.89 -4.05
N ILE A 18 5.16 8.55 -4.06
CA ILE A 18 4.37 7.65 -4.90
C ILE A 18 2.90 7.62 -4.44
N GLY A 19 2.65 7.53 -3.13
CA GLY A 19 1.30 7.57 -2.58
C GLY A 19 0.55 8.88 -2.89
N CYS A 20 1.24 10.01 -2.91
CA CYS A 20 0.64 11.30 -3.29
C CYS A 20 0.48 11.46 -4.81
N GLY A 21 1.36 10.89 -5.63
CA GLY A 21 1.36 11.06 -7.10
C GLY A 21 0.21 10.35 -7.79
N ILE A 22 -0.20 9.18 -7.31
CA ILE A 22 -1.29 8.39 -7.90
C ILE A 22 -2.64 9.12 -7.75
N VAL A 23 -2.85 9.82 -6.62
CA VAL A 23 -4.09 10.55 -6.35
C VAL A 23 -4.31 11.73 -7.30
N ILE A 24 -3.24 12.39 -7.75
CA ILE A 24 -3.35 13.60 -8.59
C ILE A 24 -3.69 13.26 -10.04
N ALA A 25 -3.26 12.10 -10.56
CA ALA A 25 -3.49 11.70 -11.94
C ALA A 25 -4.94 11.23 -12.22
N LEU A 26 -5.71 10.86 -11.17
CA LEU A 26 -7.06 10.32 -11.30
C LEU A 26 -8.19 11.38 -11.26
N VAL A 27 -7.87 12.65 -11.00
CA VAL A 27 -8.87 13.71 -10.79
C VAL A 27 -9.55 14.22 -12.07
N LEU A 28 -9.17 13.78 -13.28
CA LEU A 28 -9.56 14.45 -14.52
C LEU A 28 -10.43 13.65 -15.50
N LYS A 29 -11.32 12.77 -15.06
CA LYS A 29 -12.38 12.30 -15.99
C LYS A 29 -13.76 12.26 -15.32
N PRO A 30 -14.71 13.12 -15.73
CA PRO A 30 -16.10 12.98 -15.34
C PRO A 30 -16.82 12.00 -16.29
N LYS A 31 -17.60 11.07 -15.76
CA LYS A 31 -18.83 10.53 -16.32
C LYS A 31 -19.07 9.06 -16.01
N HIS A 32 -20.23 8.60 -15.85
CA HIS A 32 -21.60 8.74 -16.30
C HIS A 32 -22.54 8.13 -15.24
N SER A 33 -23.75 8.65 -15.14
CA SER A 33 -24.83 8.19 -14.27
C SER A 33 -25.29 6.77 -14.61
N LEU A 34 -25.48 5.98 -13.59
CA LEU A 34 -26.62 5.34 -13.08
C LEU A 34 -27.27 4.15 -13.69
N ASP A 35 -27.46 3.14 -12.98
CA ASP A 35 -28.82 2.65 -12.75
C ASP A 35 -28.86 1.86 -11.44
N ASN A 36 -29.91 2.11 -10.62
CA ASN A 36 -30.22 1.39 -9.41
C ASN A 36 -30.64 -0.04 -9.76
N GLU A 37 -29.75 -0.99 -9.60
CA GLU A 37 -30.11 -2.38 -9.37
C GLU A 37 -29.52 -2.82 -8.04
N SER A 38 -30.41 -3.23 -7.12
CA SER A 38 -30.03 -3.95 -5.91
C SER A 38 -29.52 -5.33 -6.31
N LEU A 39 -28.28 -5.38 -6.78
CA LEU A 39 -27.55 -6.61 -6.91
C LEU A 39 -26.78 -6.85 -5.60
N ASP A 40 -26.83 -8.08 -5.15
CA ASP A 40 -25.98 -8.64 -4.10
C ASP A 40 -24.53 -8.21 -4.39
N SER A 41 -24.04 -7.20 -3.71
CA SER A 41 -22.78 -6.54 -4.08
C SER A 41 -21.63 -7.49 -3.78
N LYS A 42 -21.11 -8.13 -4.80
CA LYS A 42 -19.92 -8.99 -4.70
C LYS A 42 -18.77 -8.14 -4.15
N LYS A 43 -18.32 -8.49 -2.94
CA LYS A 43 -17.17 -7.86 -2.31
C LYS A 43 -15.95 -8.72 -2.57
N GLU A 44 -14.90 -8.11 -3.07
CA GLU A 44 -13.62 -8.76 -3.35
C GLU A 44 -12.51 -8.03 -2.63
N GLN A 45 -11.51 -8.77 -2.17
CA GLN A 45 -10.30 -8.20 -1.58
C GLN A 45 -9.09 -8.66 -2.38
N TYR A 46 -8.30 -7.72 -2.81
CA TYR A 46 -7.05 -7.96 -3.52
C TYR A 46 -5.86 -7.57 -2.67
N GLU A 47 -4.80 -8.35 -2.76
CA GLU A 47 -3.51 -8.03 -2.18
C GLU A 47 -2.55 -7.65 -3.31
N CYS A 48 -2.01 -6.44 -3.25
CA CYS A 48 -1.05 -5.91 -4.21
C CYS A 48 0.29 -5.72 -3.52
N ILE A 49 1.35 -6.28 -4.10
CA ILE A 49 2.69 -6.32 -3.49
C ILE A 49 3.69 -5.69 -4.44
N SER A 50 4.54 -4.82 -3.89
CA SER A 50 5.74 -4.30 -4.54
C SER A 50 6.97 -4.58 -3.67
N THR A 51 8.05 -5.07 -4.27
CA THR A 51 9.34 -5.26 -3.58
C THR A 51 10.16 -3.98 -3.75
N LEU A 52 10.48 -3.33 -2.64
CA LEU A 52 11.22 -2.06 -2.61
C LEU A 52 12.72 -2.30 -2.50
N THR A 53 13.12 -3.19 -1.60
CA THR A 53 14.51 -3.57 -1.34
C THR A 53 14.60 -5.09 -1.23
N ASN A 54 15.63 -5.65 -1.86
CA ASN A 54 15.95 -7.07 -1.73
C ASN A 54 17.49 -7.21 -1.79
N ASP A 55 18.12 -7.16 -0.63
CA ASP A 55 19.56 -7.34 -0.48
C ASP A 55 19.92 -8.47 0.49
N GLU A 56 21.20 -8.62 0.80
CA GLU A 56 21.69 -9.69 1.68
C GLU A 56 21.25 -9.54 3.14
N ASN A 57 20.91 -8.33 3.58
CA ASN A 57 20.62 -8.00 4.97
C ASN A 57 19.11 -7.83 5.26
N LEU A 58 18.34 -7.38 4.26
CA LEU A 58 16.91 -7.15 4.44
C LEU A 58 16.13 -7.28 3.12
N VAL A 59 14.86 -7.63 3.26
CA VAL A 59 13.87 -7.56 2.17
C VAL A 59 12.73 -6.66 2.63
N GLU A 60 12.49 -5.59 1.89
CA GLU A 60 11.38 -4.68 2.15
C GLU A 60 10.33 -4.79 1.05
N LYS A 61 9.07 -4.95 1.45
CA LYS A 61 7.92 -5.03 0.56
C LYS A 61 6.85 -4.05 1.01
N SER A 62 6.23 -3.38 0.05
CA SER A 62 5.02 -2.60 0.30
C SER A 62 3.79 -3.42 -0.09
N PHE A 63 2.79 -3.40 0.76
CA PHE A 63 1.52 -4.10 0.59
C PHE A 63 0.38 -3.09 0.51
N LEU A 64 -0.52 -3.32 -0.44
CA LEU A 64 -1.81 -2.64 -0.52
C LEU A 64 -2.90 -3.70 -0.47
N GLU A 65 -3.81 -3.60 0.49
CA GLU A 65 -5.05 -4.37 0.51
C GLU A 65 -6.14 -3.49 -0.12
N VAL A 66 -6.64 -3.92 -1.29
CA VAL A 66 -7.62 -3.18 -2.08
C VAL A 66 -8.98 -3.86 -1.95
N PHE A 67 -9.95 -3.13 -1.44
CA PHE A 67 -11.33 -3.61 -1.27
C PHE A 67 -12.19 -3.11 -2.43
N VAL A 68 -12.85 -4.05 -3.09
CA VAL A 68 -13.62 -3.80 -4.32
C VAL A 68 -15.06 -4.24 -4.13
N SER A 69 -15.99 -3.45 -4.62
CA SER A 69 -17.42 -3.80 -4.71
C SER A 69 -17.94 -3.44 -6.09
N ASN A 70 -18.50 -4.43 -6.80
CA ASN A 70 -19.02 -4.24 -8.16
C ASN A 70 -17.99 -3.58 -9.11
N ASN A 71 -16.75 -4.11 -9.11
CA ASN A 71 -15.64 -3.58 -9.90
C ASN A 71 -15.22 -2.12 -9.56
N ARG A 72 -15.64 -1.61 -8.42
CA ARG A 72 -15.29 -0.27 -7.91
C ARG A 72 -14.43 -0.39 -6.67
N VAL A 73 -13.31 0.29 -6.62
CA VAL A 73 -12.46 0.38 -5.42
C VAL A 73 -13.19 1.21 -4.37
N ILE A 74 -13.39 0.64 -3.17
CA ILE A 74 -14.11 1.28 -2.07
C ILE A 74 -13.20 1.66 -0.91
N ASN A 75 -12.15 0.89 -0.67
CA ASN A 75 -11.18 1.18 0.39
C ASN A 75 -9.80 0.63 0.00
N GLU A 76 -8.77 1.22 0.58
CA GLU A 76 -7.39 0.79 0.48
C GLU A 76 -6.73 0.83 1.85
N GLU A 77 -6.01 -0.23 2.20
CA GLU A 77 -5.15 -0.26 3.38
C GLU A 77 -3.71 -0.53 2.95
N SER A 78 -2.77 0.22 3.48
CA SER A 78 -1.36 0.06 3.15
C SER A 78 -0.51 -0.24 4.37
N TYR A 79 0.47 -1.11 4.19
CA TYR A 79 1.51 -1.37 5.18
C TYR A 79 2.82 -1.78 4.50
N ASP A 80 3.93 -1.54 5.17
CA ASP A 80 5.21 -2.12 4.76
C ASP A 80 5.54 -3.32 5.63
N TYR A 81 6.21 -4.27 5.01
CA TYR A 81 6.74 -5.45 5.65
C TYR A 81 8.24 -5.55 5.37
N ILE A 82 9.03 -5.63 6.43
CA ILE A 82 10.47 -5.72 6.36
C ILE A 82 10.88 -7.03 7.01
N GLU A 83 11.55 -7.89 6.26
CA GLU A 83 12.22 -9.10 6.75
C GLU A 83 13.69 -8.77 6.94
N VAL A 84 14.19 -8.84 8.17
CA VAL A 84 15.57 -8.48 8.51
C VAL A 84 16.37 -9.73 8.77
N LYS A 85 17.40 -9.96 7.97
CA LYS A 85 18.28 -11.14 8.06
C LYS A 85 19.43 -10.94 9.05
N ASP A 86 19.81 -9.69 9.31
CA ASP A 86 20.89 -9.32 10.23
C ASP A 86 20.33 -8.93 11.60
N ASP A 87 20.76 -9.63 12.66
CA ASP A 87 20.31 -9.40 14.03
C ASP A 87 20.63 -8.00 14.54
N SER A 88 21.77 -7.44 14.17
CA SER A 88 22.19 -6.12 14.64
C SER A 88 21.29 -5.03 14.05
N ILE A 89 20.93 -5.17 12.78
CA ILE A 89 19.99 -4.26 12.10
C ILE A 89 18.59 -4.37 12.74
N TYR A 90 18.11 -5.59 12.99
CA TYR A 90 16.82 -5.81 13.64
C TYR A 90 16.75 -5.14 15.02
N GLN A 91 17.79 -5.31 15.85
CA GLN A 91 17.85 -4.67 17.17
C GLN A 91 17.99 -3.14 17.08
N GLU A 92 18.72 -2.61 16.11
CA GLU A 92 18.81 -1.18 15.86
C GLU A 92 17.44 -0.60 15.49
N MET A 93 16.68 -1.25 14.60
CA MET A 93 15.31 -0.86 14.24
C MET A 93 14.39 -0.88 15.46
N LYS A 94 14.44 -1.95 16.26
CA LYS A 94 13.59 -2.13 17.44
C LYS A 94 13.81 -1.05 18.52
N ASN A 95 15.01 -0.49 18.58
CA ASN A 95 15.38 0.57 19.54
C ASN A 95 15.33 1.98 18.94
N SER A 96 14.92 2.13 17.68
CA SER A 96 14.81 3.43 17.02
C SER A 96 13.43 4.05 17.20
N ASP A 97 13.38 5.34 17.50
CA ASP A 97 12.14 6.10 17.56
C ASP A 97 11.38 6.14 16.22
N ASP A 98 12.06 5.92 15.10
CA ASP A 98 11.46 5.92 13.77
C ASP A 98 10.50 4.74 13.58
N TYR A 99 10.64 3.67 14.36
CA TYR A 99 9.83 2.46 14.30
C TYR A 99 8.98 2.21 15.55
N LYS A 100 8.78 3.23 16.40
CA LYS A 100 8.04 3.11 17.69
C LYS A 100 6.62 2.56 17.54
N ASP A 101 5.97 2.82 16.39
CA ASP A 101 4.60 2.39 16.10
C ASP A 101 4.57 1.11 15.21
N ALA A 102 5.71 0.48 14.97
CA ALA A 102 5.82 -0.73 14.20
C ALA A 102 5.57 -1.98 15.05
N ASN A 103 5.06 -3.02 14.41
CA ASN A 103 4.89 -4.33 15.03
C ASN A 103 6.10 -5.21 14.71
N PHE A 104 6.85 -5.59 15.73
CA PHE A 104 8.03 -6.46 15.63
C PHE A 104 7.67 -7.91 15.93
N ASN A 105 8.13 -8.83 15.08
CA ASN A 105 8.03 -10.27 15.30
C ASN A 105 9.43 -10.86 15.49
N ASP A 106 9.77 -11.22 16.71
CA ASP A 106 11.09 -11.73 17.08
C ASP A 106 11.36 -13.15 16.52
N SER A 107 10.32 -13.91 16.16
CA SER A 107 10.49 -15.31 15.71
C SER A 107 11.05 -15.39 14.29
N ASP A 108 10.71 -14.47 13.42
CA ASP A 108 11.14 -14.40 12.02
C ASP A 108 11.88 -13.10 11.68
N LYS A 109 12.11 -12.26 12.71
CA LYS A 109 12.75 -10.93 12.58
C LYS A 109 12.07 -10.05 11.55
N SER A 110 10.75 -10.06 11.56
CA SER A 110 9.98 -9.20 10.68
C SER A 110 9.43 -7.97 11.39
N VAL A 111 9.23 -6.92 10.62
CA VAL A 111 8.69 -5.64 11.09
C VAL A 111 7.54 -5.26 10.17
N LYS A 112 6.36 -5.04 10.75
CA LYS A 112 5.19 -4.52 10.02
C LYS A 112 4.92 -3.08 10.44
N ILE A 113 4.91 -2.19 9.46
CA ILE A 113 4.64 -0.77 9.62
C ILE A 113 3.31 -0.45 8.95
N SER A 114 2.26 -0.20 9.75
CA SER A 114 0.96 0.22 9.20
C SER A 114 1.01 1.70 8.83
N LYS A 115 0.64 2.04 7.59
CA LYS A 115 0.74 3.41 7.08
C LYS A 115 -0.59 4.12 7.01
N SER A 116 -1.58 3.56 6.33
CA SER A 116 -2.86 4.23 6.15
C SER A 116 -4.00 3.27 5.86
N SER A 117 -5.20 3.72 6.19
CA SER A 117 -6.45 3.22 5.63
C SER A 117 -7.15 4.39 4.94
N LYS A 118 -7.60 4.21 3.71
CA LYS A 118 -8.14 5.28 2.88
C LYS A 118 -9.47 4.87 2.25
N ASP A 119 -10.50 5.66 2.51
CA ASP A 119 -11.76 5.59 1.79
C ASP A 119 -11.53 6.06 0.34
N MET A 120 -11.73 5.15 -0.62
CA MET A 120 -11.53 5.38 -2.04
C MET A 120 -12.84 5.77 -2.76
N THR A 121 -13.93 5.97 -2.02
CA THR A 121 -15.21 6.44 -2.57
C THR A 121 -15.34 7.96 -2.63
N LYS A 122 -14.41 8.67 -2.01
CA LYS A 122 -14.40 10.13 -1.92
C LYS A 122 -13.06 10.72 -2.36
N THR A 123 -13.13 11.88 -3.01
CA THR A 123 -11.95 12.72 -3.24
C THR A 123 -11.59 13.50 -1.97
N THR A 124 -10.42 14.12 -1.93
CA THR A 124 -9.97 14.93 -0.79
C THR A 124 -10.86 16.16 -0.51
N ASP A 125 -11.59 16.64 -1.50
CA ASP A 125 -12.60 17.70 -1.37
C ASP A 125 -14.03 17.15 -1.11
N GLY A 126 -14.14 15.86 -0.82
CA GLY A 126 -15.38 15.19 -0.38
C GLY A 126 -16.36 14.83 -1.51
N LYS A 127 -15.99 15.00 -2.78
CA LYS A 127 -16.81 14.58 -3.92
C LYS A 127 -16.74 13.07 -4.10
N ASP A 128 -17.80 12.50 -4.68
CA ASP A 128 -17.83 11.09 -5.00
C ASP A 128 -16.76 10.74 -6.05
N LEU A 129 -16.00 9.70 -5.74
CA LEU A 129 -14.98 9.15 -6.60
C LEU A 129 -15.42 7.76 -7.07
N GLU A 130 -15.47 7.56 -8.38
CA GLU A 130 -15.73 6.25 -8.98
C GLU A 130 -14.44 5.74 -9.63
N LEU A 131 -13.74 4.87 -8.89
CA LEU A 131 -12.48 4.29 -9.32
C LEU A 131 -12.71 2.85 -9.75
N ASN A 132 -12.60 2.59 -11.06
CA ASN A 132 -12.69 1.24 -11.61
C ASN A 132 -11.47 0.40 -11.18
N TYR A 133 -11.69 -0.84 -10.72
CA TYR A 133 -10.62 -1.69 -10.22
C TYR A 133 -9.59 -2.04 -11.29
N GLU A 134 -10.01 -2.35 -12.52
CA GLU A 134 -9.08 -2.73 -13.58
C GLU A 134 -8.17 -1.56 -13.98
N GLU A 135 -8.72 -0.34 -14.04
CA GLU A 135 -7.93 0.87 -14.28
C GLU A 135 -6.95 1.13 -13.12
N TYR A 136 -7.41 0.93 -11.90
CA TYR A 136 -6.57 1.10 -10.70
C TYR A 136 -5.43 0.07 -10.65
N LYS A 137 -5.72 -1.19 -10.91
CA LYS A 137 -4.75 -2.28 -11.02
C LYS A 137 -3.68 -1.99 -12.09
N GLU A 138 -4.10 -1.45 -13.24
CA GLU A 138 -3.16 -1.03 -14.28
C GLU A 138 -2.23 0.09 -13.80
N GLN A 139 -2.75 1.08 -13.05
CA GLN A 139 -1.92 2.13 -12.45
C GLN A 139 -0.93 1.56 -11.42
N LEU A 140 -1.39 0.67 -10.54
CA LEU A 140 -0.54 -0.02 -9.57
C LEU A 140 0.57 -0.82 -10.26
N SER A 141 0.26 -1.51 -11.35
CA SER A 141 1.25 -2.26 -12.14
C SER A 141 2.35 -1.35 -12.71
N LYS A 142 2.01 -0.14 -13.16
CA LYS A 142 2.98 0.85 -13.68
C LYS A 142 3.97 1.32 -12.62
N VAL A 143 3.59 1.24 -11.34
CA VAL A 143 4.47 1.61 -10.21
C VAL A 143 5.03 0.39 -9.47
N GLY A 144 4.98 -0.78 -10.10
CA GLY A 144 5.67 -1.98 -9.64
C GLY A 144 4.87 -2.90 -8.72
N PHE A 145 3.56 -2.68 -8.54
CA PHE A 145 2.73 -3.61 -7.78
C PHE A 145 2.18 -4.74 -8.65
N THR A 146 2.11 -5.93 -8.04
CA THR A 146 1.42 -7.10 -8.59
C THR A 146 0.25 -7.44 -7.68
N CYS A 147 -0.97 -7.46 -8.24
CA CYS A 147 -2.21 -7.69 -7.49
C CYS A 147 -2.75 -9.09 -7.70
N THR A 148 -3.15 -9.75 -6.61
CA THR A 148 -3.79 -11.08 -6.60
C THR A 148 -5.07 -11.04 -5.78
N LEU A 149 -6.07 -11.81 -6.18
CA LEU A 149 -7.32 -11.96 -5.43
C LEU A 149 -7.04 -12.73 -4.13
N LYS A 150 -7.42 -12.17 -2.99
CA LYS A 150 -7.25 -12.76 -1.65
C LYS A 150 -8.53 -13.43 -1.16
N SER A 151 -9.68 -12.79 -1.39
CA SER A 151 -11.00 -13.31 -1.02
C SER A 151 -12.11 -12.71 -1.90
N SER A 152 -13.22 -13.43 -2.04
CA SER A 152 -14.41 -13.03 -2.79
C SER A 152 -15.68 -13.50 -2.09
#